data_68f496d525368423c98fc70030664ab5
#
_entry.id   68f496d525368423c98fc70030664ab5
#
_cell.length_a   1.000
_cell.length_b   1.000
_cell.length_c   1.000
_cell.angle_alpha   90.00
_cell.angle_beta   90.00
_cell.angle_gamma   90.00
#
_symmetry.space_group_name_H-M   'P 1'
#
loop_
_entity.id
_entity.type
_entity.pdbx_description
1 polymer ?
#
loop_
_entity_poly.entity_id
_entity_poly.type
_entity_poly.pdbx_seq_one_letter_code
_entity_poly.pdbx_strand_id
1 'polypeptide(L)'
;VESLTQGGIKDYNNTKKDILTIYGYQNIFLLRDLESIGLLKEKESPKKGELSYQQICLKLNLVNEKFTKENITDCSYLYRGYCPIIVRLIELGVEGKWNIMKDTIAKLPGDILLPSDESEIKKPNKKINTIFIVFIGGITYTEIEGIRYINLKLKQIFDKSKKQINNRIQLIIVTDEILSQKKIFNGFGKKFEQKFNYKKCFNEIKTAI
;
A
#
# COMPACT_ATOMS: atom_id res chain seq x y z
N VAL A 1 3.21 -9.87 7.34
CA VAL A 1 2.40 -9.93 6.10
C VAL A 1 1.26 -10.92 6.31
N GLU A 2 1.53 -12.15 6.69
CA GLU A 2 0.51 -13.19 6.88
C GLU A 2 -0.55 -12.79 7.91
N SER A 3 -0.16 -12.18 9.03
CA SER A 3 -1.09 -11.70 10.04
C SER A 3 -2.04 -10.61 9.53
N LEU A 4 -1.56 -9.71 8.67
CA LEU A 4 -2.39 -8.67 8.06
C LEU A 4 -3.39 -9.25 7.06
N THR A 5 -2.96 -10.21 6.24
CA THR A 5 -3.83 -10.87 5.25
C THR A 5 -4.90 -11.75 5.89
N GLN A 6 -4.64 -12.25 7.11
CA GLN A 6 -5.59 -13.07 7.88
C GLN A 6 -6.42 -12.27 8.90
N GLY A 7 -6.27 -10.95 8.93
CA GLY A 7 -7.00 -10.07 9.83
C GLY A 7 -6.46 -10.02 11.26
N GLY A 8 -5.23 -10.46 11.49
CA GLY A 8 -4.55 -10.44 12.78
C GLY A 8 -3.86 -11.76 13.13
N ILE A 9 -3.20 -11.80 14.27
CA ILE A 9 -2.47 -12.96 14.81
C ILE A 9 -3.36 -13.73 15.77
N LYS A 10 -3.51 -15.04 15.58
CA LYS A 10 -4.37 -15.88 16.44
C LYS A 10 -3.88 -15.96 17.88
N ASP A 11 -2.58 -16.16 18.05
CA ASP A 11 -1.94 -16.30 19.36
C ASP A 11 -1.04 -15.08 19.62
N TYR A 12 -1.69 -13.93 19.69
CA TYR A 12 -1.04 -12.64 19.72
C TYR A 12 -0.11 -12.46 20.91
N ASN A 13 -0.60 -12.78 22.13
CA ASN A 13 0.17 -12.55 23.36
C ASN A 13 1.41 -13.46 23.44
N ASN A 14 1.30 -14.72 23.05
CA ASN A 14 2.45 -15.62 23.02
C ASN A 14 3.44 -15.21 21.93
N THR A 15 2.97 -14.87 20.75
CA THR A 15 3.84 -14.36 19.67
C THR A 15 4.60 -13.11 20.12
N LYS A 16 3.94 -12.18 20.80
CA LYS A 16 4.57 -10.98 21.36
C LYS A 16 5.62 -11.33 22.41
N LYS A 17 5.31 -12.25 23.31
CA LYS A 17 6.24 -12.76 24.33
C LYS A 17 7.47 -13.41 23.69
N ASP A 18 7.26 -14.26 22.70
CA ASP A 18 8.35 -14.95 21.99
C ASP A 18 9.26 -13.97 21.27
N ILE A 19 8.70 -12.96 20.59
CA ILE A 19 9.49 -11.90 19.94
C ILE A 19 10.35 -11.17 20.98
N LEU A 20 9.78 -10.79 22.12
CA LEU A 20 10.52 -10.08 23.18
C LEU A 20 11.58 -10.97 23.83
N THR A 21 11.31 -12.25 23.97
CA THR A 21 12.26 -13.22 24.56
C THR A 21 13.44 -13.49 23.61
N ILE A 22 13.17 -13.66 22.32
CA ILE A 22 14.18 -14.03 21.31
C ILE A 22 15.00 -12.79 20.88
N TYR A 23 14.33 -11.68 20.60
CA TYR A 23 14.96 -10.49 20.03
C TYR A 23 15.24 -9.37 21.03
N GLY A 24 14.86 -9.56 22.29
CA GLY A 24 15.10 -8.65 23.40
C GLY A 24 13.97 -7.66 23.68
N TYR A 25 13.86 -7.29 24.96
CA TYR A 25 12.78 -6.44 25.48
C TYR A 25 12.82 -5.00 24.95
N GLN A 26 13.94 -4.54 24.38
CA GLN A 26 14.04 -3.23 23.71
C GLN A 26 13.04 -3.10 22.53
N ASN A 27 12.56 -4.21 21.98
CA ASN A 27 11.58 -4.20 20.89
C ASN A 27 10.14 -3.97 21.35
N ILE A 28 9.89 -3.82 22.66
CA ILE A 28 8.53 -3.57 23.16
C ILE A 28 7.93 -2.29 22.60
N PHE A 29 8.76 -1.26 22.42
CA PHE A 29 8.31 0.01 21.86
C PHE A 29 7.99 -0.10 20.37
N LEU A 30 8.81 -0.84 19.62
CA LEU A 30 8.52 -1.14 18.22
C LEU A 30 7.20 -1.89 18.07
N LEU A 31 6.97 -2.91 18.88
CA LEU A 31 5.72 -3.67 18.86
C LEU A 31 4.51 -2.79 19.18
N ARG A 32 4.63 -1.92 20.18
CA ARG A 32 3.58 -0.96 20.55
C ARG A 32 3.28 0.03 19.41
N ASP A 33 4.33 0.54 18.75
CA ASP A 33 4.15 1.45 17.62
C ASP A 33 3.46 0.74 16.46
N LEU A 34 3.83 -0.52 16.17
CA LEU A 34 3.16 -1.35 15.15
C LEU A 34 1.70 -1.65 15.51
N GLU A 35 1.40 -1.81 16.80
CA GLU A 35 0.01 -1.94 17.29
C GLU A 35 -0.79 -0.66 17.06
N SER A 36 -0.20 0.49 17.40
CA SER A 36 -0.88 1.79 17.32
C SER A 36 -1.30 2.18 15.90
N ILE A 37 -0.53 1.73 14.90
CA ILE A 37 -0.84 1.96 13.47
C ILE A 37 -1.62 0.80 12.82
N GLY A 38 -2.00 -0.21 13.61
CA GLY A 38 -2.80 -1.35 13.12
C GLY A 38 -2.04 -2.37 12.28
N LEU A 39 -0.70 -2.25 12.17
CA LEU A 39 0.13 -3.25 11.48
C LEU A 39 0.31 -4.54 12.29
N LEU A 40 0.15 -4.45 13.59
CA LEU A 40 0.19 -5.58 14.49
C LEU A 40 -1.09 -5.58 15.34
N LYS A 41 -1.90 -6.61 15.22
CA LYS A 41 -3.15 -6.74 15.97
C LYS A 41 -3.49 -8.18 16.24
N GLU A 42 -4.25 -8.41 17.31
CA GLU A 42 -4.87 -9.69 17.59
C GLU A 42 -5.95 -10.01 16.54
N LYS A 43 -6.13 -11.28 16.23
CA LYS A 43 -7.17 -11.71 15.30
C LYS A 43 -8.54 -11.57 15.94
N GLU A 44 -9.29 -10.60 15.48
CA GLU A 44 -10.68 -10.42 15.84
C GLU A 44 -11.61 -11.20 14.90
N SER A 45 -12.77 -11.55 15.39
CA SER A 45 -13.83 -12.07 14.51
C SER A 45 -14.24 -10.99 13.51
N PRO A 46 -14.38 -11.32 12.22
CA PRO A 46 -14.71 -10.32 11.21
C PRO A 46 -16.04 -9.64 11.55
N LYS A 47 -16.03 -8.31 11.63
CA LYS A 47 -17.25 -7.53 11.84
C LYS A 47 -18.16 -7.66 10.63
N LYS A 48 -19.47 -7.76 10.87
CA LYS A 48 -20.48 -7.86 9.81
C LYS A 48 -20.32 -6.68 8.82
N GLY A 49 -20.01 -6.98 7.56
CA GLY A 49 -19.80 -5.96 6.50
C GLY A 49 -18.34 -5.54 6.25
N GLU A 50 -17.40 -6.03 7.01
CA GLU A 50 -15.96 -5.81 6.76
C GLU A 50 -15.50 -6.74 5.60
N LEU A 51 -14.95 -6.15 4.53
CA LEU A 51 -14.32 -6.93 3.47
C LEU A 51 -13.02 -7.52 4.01
N SER A 52 -12.88 -8.83 3.98
CA SER A 52 -11.60 -9.46 4.22
C SER A 52 -10.60 -9.09 3.12
N TYR A 53 -9.29 -9.13 3.42
CA TYR A 53 -8.25 -8.93 2.40
C TYR A 53 -8.43 -9.87 1.20
N GLN A 54 -8.87 -11.10 1.43
CA GLN A 54 -9.16 -12.07 0.37
C GLN A 54 -10.27 -11.58 -0.57
N GLN A 55 -11.33 -10.98 -0.04
CA GLN A 55 -12.40 -10.40 -0.85
C GLN A 55 -11.91 -9.20 -1.65
N ILE A 56 -11.03 -8.37 -1.08
CA ILE A 56 -10.38 -7.28 -1.80
C ILE A 56 -9.49 -7.82 -2.93
N CYS A 57 -8.70 -8.86 -2.67
CA CYS A 57 -7.88 -9.53 -3.69
C CYS A 57 -8.71 -10.03 -4.86
N LEU A 58 -9.86 -10.68 -4.59
CA LEU A 58 -10.75 -11.18 -5.62
C LEU A 58 -11.42 -10.03 -6.38
N LYS A 59 -11.96 -9.03 -5.68
CA LYS A 59 -12.69 -7.92 -6.28
C LYS A 59 -11.82 -7.06 -7.19
N LEU A 60 -10.57 -6.81 -6.78
CA LEU A 60 -9.60 -6.03 -7.55
C LEU A 60 -8.71 -6.88 -8.45
N ASN A 61 -8.88 -8.19 -8.45
CA ASN A 61 -8.02 -9.12 -9.19
C ASN A 61 -6.52 -8.87 -8.90
N LEU A 62 -6.17 -8.81 -7.61
CA LEU A 62 -4.79 -8.53 -7.18
C LEU A 62 -3.87 -9.73 -7.36
N VAL A 63 -4.42 -10.94 -7.32
CA VAL A 63 -3.67 -12.19 -7.48
C VAL A 63 -4.07 -12.85 -8.78
N ASN A 64 -3.09 -13.11 -9.63
CA ASN A 64 -3.25 -13.83 -10.89
C ASN A 64 -2.32 -15.05 -10.87
N GLU A 65 -2.88 -16.22 -10.63
CA GLU A 65 -2.12 -17.48 -10.59
C GLU A 65 -1.76 -17.99 -12.00
N LYS A 66 -2.46 -17.50 -13.03
CA LYS A 66 -2.30 -17.91 -14.42
C LYS A 66 -1.40 -16.99 -15.25
N PHE A 67 -0.52 -16.23 -14.59
CA PHE A 67 0.40 -15.39 -15.34
C PHE A 67 1.41 -16.25 -16.11
N THR A 68 1.56 -15.99 -17.40
CA THR A 68 2.56 -16.65 -18.24
C THR A 68 3.51 -15.60 -18.81
N LYS A 69 4.75 -16.01 -19.10
CA LYS A 69 5.76 -15.11 -19.70
C LYS A 69 5.34 -14.63 -21.10
N GLU A 70 4.43 -15.33 -21.74
CA GLU A 70 3.97 -15.04 -23.10
C GLU A 70 2.87 -13.97 -23.14
N ASN A 71 2.11 -13.79 -22.03
CA ASN A 71 1.00 -12.84 -21.95
C ASN A 71 1.26 -11.76 -20.90
N ILE A 72 2.15 -10.83 -21.22
CA ILE A 72 2.44 -9.64 -20.38
C ILE A 72 1.33 -8.61 -20.60
N THR A 73 0.11 -8.93 -20.19
CA THR A 73 -1.05 -8.03 -20.34
C THR A 73 -1.43 -7.32 -19.06
N ASP A 74 -0.97 -7.82 -17.92
CA ASP A 74 -1.35 -7.34 -16.59
C ASP A 74 -0.13 -6.98 -15.72
N CYS A 75 -0.28 -5.98 -14.86
CA CYS A 75 0.78 -5.53 -13.95
C CYS A 75 1.21 -6.60 -12.93
N SER A 76 0.37 -7.60 -12.66
CA SER A 76 0.72 -8.74 -11.79
C SER A 76 1.94 -9.53 -12.29
N TYR A 77 2.25 -9.46 -13.58
CA TYR A 77 3.45 -10.06 -14.15
C TYR A 77 4.75 -9.56 -13.49
N LEU A 78 4.82 -8.28 -13.15
CA LEU A 78 6.01 -7.66 -12.52
C LEU A 78 6.35 -8.29 -11.17
N TYR A 79 5.35 -8.83 -10.47
CA TYR A 79 5.47 -9.33 -9.11
C TYR A 79 5.08 -10.81 -8.99
N ARG A 80 5.32 -11.58 -10.04
CA ARG A 80 5.06 -13.03 -10.05
C ARG A 80 3.63 -13.42 -9.68
N GLY A 81 2.67 -12.69 -10.22
CA GLY A 81 1.24 -12.97 -10.03
C GLY A 81 0.53 -12.10 -9.01
N TYR A 82 1.22 -11.14 -8.35
CA TYR A 82 0.59 -10.19 -7.44
C TYR A 82 0.64 -8.77 -7.99
N CYS A 83 -0.44 -8.01 -7.88
CA CYS A 83 -0.47 -6.58 -8.20
C CYS A 83 -0.71 -5.77 -6.92
N PRO A 84 0.16 -4.80 -6.56
CA PRO A 84 -0.08 -3.92 -5.43
C PRO A 84 -1.41 -3.18 -5.54
N ILE A 85 -2.13 -3.05 -4.43
CA ILE A 85 -3.47 -2.42 -4.40
C ILE A 85 -3.44 -1.05 -5.07
N ILE A 86 -2.47 -0.21 -4.70
CA ILE A 86 -2.37 1.16 -5.21
C ILE A 86 -2.17 1.20 -6.73
N VAL A 87 -1.35 0.30 -7.27
CA VAL A 87 -1.11 0.19 -8.72
C VAL A 87 -2.39 -0.22 -9.43
N ARG A 88 -3.14 -1.16 -8.88
CA ARG A 88 -4.44 -1.58 -9.43
C ARG A 88 -5.48 -0.47 -9.38
N LEU A 89 -5.53 0.29 -8.28
CA LEU A 89 -6.43 1.44 -8.18
C LEU A 89 -6.11 2.52 -9.22
N ILE A 90 -4.83 2.80 -9.46
CA ILE A 90 -4.39 3.75 -10.49
C ILE A 90 -4.80 3.26 -11.88
N GLU A 91 -4.58 1.97 -12.19
CA GLU A 91 -4.98 1.37 -13.46
C GLU A 91 -6.48 1.51 -13.70
N LEU A 92 -7.31 1.14 -12.72
CA LEU A 92 -8.77 1.27 -12.79
C LEU A 92 -9.22 2.73 -12.90
N GLY A 93 -8.56 3.65 -12.20
CA GLY A 93 -8.84 5.08 -12.27
C GLY A 93 -8.55 5.66 -13.65
N VAL A 94 -7.44 5.27 -14.28
CA VAL A 94 -7.09 5.68 -15.65
C VAL A 94 -8.08 5.10 -16.67
N GLU A 95 -8.58 3.90 -16.43
CA GLU A 95 -9.61 3.26 -17.26
C GLU A 95 -11.02 3.82 -17.02
N GLY A 96 -11.21 4.72 -16.05
CA GLY A 96 -12.51 5.30 -15.70
C GLY A 96 -13.44 4.32 -14.96
N LYS A 97 -12.92 3.24 -14.42
CA LYS A 97 -13.70 2.21 -13.70
C LYS A 97 -13.93 2.55 -12.23
N TRP A 98 -14.34 3.76 -11.93
CA TRP A 98 -14.53 4.28 -10.57
C TRP A 98 -15.53 3.48 -9.74
N ASN A 99 -16.58 2.95 -10.38
CA ASN A 99 -17.60 2.15 -9.71
C ASN A 99 -17.06 0.89 -9.03
N ILE A 100 -16.05 0.25 -9.65
CA ILE A 100 -15.38 -0.94 -9.06
C ILE A 100 -14.55 -0.54 -7.85
N MET A 101 -13.96 0.64 -7.87
CA MET A 101 -13.08 1.15 -6.82
C MET A 101 -13.87 1.64 -5.59
N LYS A 102 -15.05 2.24 -5.81
CA LYS A 102 -15.80 2.97 -4.79
C LYS A 102 -15.97 2.22 -3.47
N ASP A 103 -16.41 0.96 -3.54
CA ASP A 103 -16.61 0.16 -2.32
C ASP A 103 -15.30 -0.25 -1.63
N THR A 104 -14.22 -0.40 -2.40
CA THR A 104 -12.91 -0.77 -1.83
C THR A 104 -12.26 0.44 -1.20
N ILE A 105 -12.29 1.57 -1.90
CA ILE A 105 -11.74 2.84 -1.42
C ILE A 105 -12.46 3.28 -0.14
N ALA A 106 -13.80 3.17 -0.07
CA ALA A 106 -14.58 3.52 1.11
C ALA A 106 -14.20 2.77 2.40
N LYS A 107 -13.40 1.71 2.28
CA LYS A 107 -12.90 0.90 3.41
C LYS A 107 -11.43 1.14 3.73
N LEU A 108 -10.74 1.95 2.95
CA LEU A 108 -9.40 2.40 3.28
C LEU A 108 -9.46 3.41 4.44
N PRO A 109 -8.46 3.42 5.33
CA PRO A 109 -8.41 4.41 6.40
C PRO A 109 -8.21 5.81 5.85
N GLY A 110 -8.91 6.79 6.42
CA GLY A 110 -8.82 8.20 6.08
C GLY A 110 -10.04 8.73 5.32
N ASP A 111 -10.10 10.05 5.18
CA ASP A 111 -11.17 10.72 4.45
C ASP A 111 -10.97 10.58 2.95
N ILE A 112 -12.03 10.21 2.26
CA ILE A 112 -12.02 9.96 0.82
C ILE A 112 -12.91 10.96 0.13
N LEU A 113 -12.30 11.75 -0.75
CA LEU A 113 -12.99 12.64 -1.63
C LEU A 113 -13.05 12.01 -3.03
N LEU A 114 -14.21 11.55 -3.42
CA LEU A 114 -14.44 11.09 -4.79
C LEU A 114 -15.10 12.24 -5.58
N PRO A 115 -14.80 12.36 -6.89
CA PRO A 115 -15.53 13.29 -7.75
C PRO A 115 -17.03 13.01 -7.64
N SER A 116 -17.82 14.05 -7.38
CA SER A 116 -19.26 13.91 -7.13
C SER A 116 -20.05 13.54 -8.39
N ASP A 117 -19.51 13.84 -9.58
CA ASP A 117 -20.15 13.53 -10.87
C ASP A 117 -19.11 13.06 -11.90
N GLU A 118 -19.45 12.00 -12.63
CA GLU A 118 -18.67 11.54 -13.80
C GLU A 118 -18.61 12.62 -14.91
N SER A 119 -19.48 13.62 -14.87
CA SER A 119 -19.52 14.75 -15.80
C SER A 119 -18.43 15.80 -15.54
N GLU A 120 -17.87 15.88 -14.32
CA GLU A 120 -16.76 16.78 -14.01
C GLU A 120 -15.42 16.28 -14.53
N ILE A 121 -15.30 15.00 -14.87
CA ILE A 121 -14.18 14.50 -15.66
C ILE A 121 -14.40 14.99 -17.10
N LYS A 122 -14.18 16.29 -17.31
CA LYS A 122 -14.25 16.93 -18.62
C LYS A 122 -13.48 16.06 -19.61
N LYS A 123 -14.20 15.62 -20.67
CA LYS A 123 -13.55 14.92 -21.80
C LYS A 123 -12.36 15.74 -22.22
N PRO A 124 -11.15 15.21 -22.16
CA PRO A 124 -9.95 15.98 -22.37
C PRO A 124 -9.94 16.55 -23.77
N ASN A 125 -9.77 17.85 -23.88
CA ASN A 125 -9.52 18.50 -25.17
C ASN A 125 -8.14 18.08 -25.71
N LYS A 126 -8.17 17.40 -26.82
CA LYS A 126 -7.13 17.18 -27.88
C LYS A 126 -5.67 17.49 -27.55
N LYS A 127 -5.06 17.02 -26.45
CA LYS A 127 -3.58 16.98 -26.30
C LYS A 127 -3.20 16.02 -25.15
N ILE A 128 -1.94 15.75 -24.98
CA ILE A 128 -1.39 14.88 -23.95
C ILE A 128 -2.03 15.21 -22.61
N ASN A 129 -2.78 14.25 -22.07
CA ASN A 129 -3.34 14.40 -20.73
C ASN A 129 -2.30 13.90 -19.73
N THR A 130 -1.75 14.82 -19.00
CA THR A 130 -0.86 14.49 -17.89
C THR A 130 -1.68 14.35 -16.62
N ILE A 131 -1.59 13.18 -15.99
CA ILE A 131 -2.21 12.89 -14.70
C ILE A 131 -1.07 12.87 -13.67
N PHE A 132 -1.16 13.75 -12.68
CA PHE A 132 -0.24 13.75 -11.55
C PHE A 132 -0.79 12.85 -10.46
N ILE A 133 0.01 11.88 -10.02
CA ILE A 133 -0.28 11.00 -8.91
C ILE A 133 0.61 11.42 -7.74
N VAL A 134 -0.01 12.04 -6.73
CA VAL A 134 0.72 12.59 -5.58
C VAL A 134 0.65 11.60 -4.44
N PHE A 135 1.82 11.19 -3.95
CA PHE A 135 1.99 10.36 -2.76
C PHE A 135 2.51 11.21 -1.62
N ILE A 136 1.75 11.31 -0.55
CA ILE A 136 2.13 11.99 0.68
C ILE A 136 2.53 10.93 1.70
N GLY A 137 3.75 11.02 2.23
CA GLY A 137 4.31 10.03 3.13
C GLY A 137 5.13 8.93 2.45
N GLY A 138 5.33 9.06 1.13
CA GLY A 138 6.26 8.26 0.36
C GLY A 138 5.66 7.15 -0.49
N ILE A 139 6.47 6.63 -1.41
CA ILE A 139 6.14 5.55 -2.34
C ILE A 139 7.26 4.50 -2.33
N THR A 140 6.91 3.25 -2.56
CA THR A 140 7.88 2.16 -2.68
C THR A 140 8.40 2.01 -4.11
N TYR A 141 9.60 1.46 -4.30
CA TYR A 141 10.13 1.12 -5.63
C TYR A 141 9.20 0.21 -6.41
N THR A 142 8.55 -0.72 -5.71
CA THR A 142 7.58 -1.66 -6.29
C THR A 142 6.41 -0.92 -6.94
N GLU A 143 5.85 0.05 -6.26
CA GLU A 143 4.74 0.86 -6.79
C GLU A 143 5.19 1.75 -7.94
N ILE A 144 6.40 2.33 -7.87
CA ILE A 144 6.99 3.12 -8.97
C ILE A 144 7.09 2.27 -10.25
N GLU A 145 7.60 1.04 -10.14
CA GLU A 145 7.72 0.15 -11.29
C GLU A 145 6.35 -0.23 -11.87
N GLY A 146 5.36 -0.48 -11.00
CA GLY A 146 3.99 -0.73 -11.44
C GLY A 146 3.39 0.43 -12.24
N ILE A 147 3.57 1.67 -11.77
CA ILE A 147 3.06 2.86 -12.47
C ILE A 147 3.84 3.11 -13.79
N ARG A 148 5.15 2.85 -13.82
CA ARG A 148 5.94 2.88 -15.06
C ARG A 148 5.44 1.87 -16.08
N TYR A 149 5.08 0.67 -15.61
CA TYR A 149 4.49 -0.34 -16.50
C TYR A 149 3.14 0.11 -17.07
N ILE A 150 2.27 0.72 -16.26
CA ILE A 150 1.01 1.31 -16.77
C ILE A 150 1.30 2.37 -17.84
N ASN A 151 2.28 3.25 -17.63
CA ASN A 151 2.69 4.24 -18.63
C ASN A 151 3.14 3.59 -19.95
N LEU A 152 3.92 2.51 -19.88
CA LEU A 152 4.34 1.76 -21.07
C LEU A 152 3.16 1.13 -21.79
N LYS A 153 2.22 0.54 -21.06
CA LYS A 153 0.99 -0.05 -21.60
C LYS A 153 0.14 1.02 -22.31
N LEU A 154 -0.06 2.17 -21.67
CA LEU A 154 -0.79 3.31 -22.25
C LEU A 154 -0.12 3.82 -23.53
N LYS A 155 1.21 3.92 -23.56
CA LYS A 155 1.98 4.28 -24.74
C LYS A 155 1.78 3.27 -25.88
N GLN A 156 1.86 1.97 -25.58
CA GLN A 156 1.66 0.93 -26.59
C GLN A 156 0.25 0.94 -27.18
N ILE A 157 -0.79 1.17 -26.35
CA ILE A 157 -2.18 1.31 -26.80
C ILE A 157 -2.30 2.53 -27.74
N PHE A 158 -1.70 3.65 -27.37
CA PHE A 158 -1.69 4.86 -28.18
C PHE A 158 -0.99 4.63 -29.54
N ASP A 159 0.19 4.00 -29.54
CA ASP A 159 0.98 3.74 -30.75
C ASP A 159 0.26 2.75 -31.71
N LYS A 160 -0.46 1.76 -31.16
CA LYS A 160 -1.24 0.80 -31.95
C LYS A 160 -2.52 1.38 -32.54
N SER A 161 -3.12 2.36 -31.90
CA SER A 161 -4.41 2.95 -32.30
C SER A 161 -4.32 3.89 -33.52
N LYS A 162 -3.12 4.05 -34.09
CA LYS A 162 -2.80 4.81 -35.34
C LYS A 162 -3.93 5.72 -35.81
N LYS A 163 -4.14 6.90 -35.20
CA LYS A 163 -5.06 7.98 -35.64
C LYS A 163 -6.45 8.10 -34.99
N GLN A 164 -6.96 7.13 -34.24
CA GLN A 164 -8.30 7.28 -33.65
C GLN A 164 -8.32 7.87 -32.24
N ILE A 165 -7.22 7.76 -31.49
CA ILE A 165 -7.11 8.32 -30.12
C ILE A 165 -6.26 9.58 -30.19
N ASN A 166 -6.92 10.74 -30.13
CA ASN A 166 -6.25 12.05 -30.16
C ASN A 166 -5.52 12.41 -28.85
N ASN A 167 -5.56 11.56 -27.82
CA ASN A 167 -5.07 11.89 -26.48
C ASN A 167 -4.16 10.79 -25.94
N ARG A 168 -2.88 11.12 -25.79
CA ARG A 168 -1.94 10.30 -25.03
C ARG A 168 -2.07 10.62 -23.56
N ILE A 169 -2.32 9.60 -22.72
CA ILE A 169 -2.30 9.74 -21.26
C ILE A 169 -0.87 9.47 -20.77
N GLN A 170 -0.38 10.33 -19.89
CA GLN A 170 0.90 10.19 -19.22
C GLN A 170 0.72 10.35 -17.73
N LEU A 171 1.20 9.38 -16.94
CA LEU A 171 1.21 9.43 -15.48
C LEU A 171 2.54 9.98 -15.00
N ILE A 172 2.50 10.97 -14.12
CA ILE A 172 3.67 11.54 -13.44
C ILE A 172 3.53 11.30 -11.96
N ILE A 173 4.54 10.67 -11.36
CA ILE A 173 4.59 10.42 -9.93
C ILE A 173 5.23 11.63 -9.26
N VAL A 174 4.56 12.13 -8.23
CA VAL A 174 5.08 13.16 -7.33
C VAL A 174 5.07 12.58 -5.92
N THR A 175 6.21 12.59 -5.25
CA THR A 175 6.35 12.06 -3.89
C THR A 175 7.36 12.88 -3.10
N ASP A 176 7.16 12.94 -1.81
CA ASP A 176 8.08 13.53 -0.85
C ASP A 176 9.25 12.58 -0.51
N GLU A 177 9.01 11.27 -0.55
CA GLU A 177 10.02 10.29 -0.16
C GLU A 177 9.86 8.95 -0.90
N ILE A 178 10.99 8.25 -1.10
CA ILE A 178 11.00 6.85 -1.52
C ILE A 178 11.16 5.98 -0.28
N LEU A 179 10.16 5.14 -0.02
CA LEU A 179 10.12 4.25 1.13
C LEU A 179 10.91 2.97 0.88
N SER A 180 11.74 2.62 1.83
CA SER A 180 12.33 1.30 1.95
C SER A 180 11.89 0.66 3.25
N GLN A 181 11.92 -0.68 3.33
CA GLN A 181 11.60 -1.40 4.55
C GLN A 181 12.40 -0.86 5.75
N LYS A 182 13.70 -0.60 5.57
CA LYS A 182 14.55 -0.02 6.60
C LYS A 182 14.09 1.37 7.06
N LYS A 183 13.64 2.22 6.14
CA LYS A 183 13.14 3.56 6.48
C LYS A 183 11.85 3.48 7.30
N ILE A 184 10.93 2.61 6.90
CA ILE A 184 9.67 2.41 7.62
C ILE A 184 9.96 1.97 9.05
N PHE A 185 10.78 0.93 9.24
CA PHE A 185 11.11 0.44 10.59
C PHE A 185 11.97 1.39 11.39
N ASN A 186 12.89 2.14 10.77
CA ASN A 186 13.69 3.15 11.47
C ASN A 186 12.87 4.38 11.90
N GLY A 187 11.69 4.59 11.34
CA GLY A 187 10.75 5.62 11.77
C GLY A 187 10.08 5.28 13.10
N PHE A 188 9.92 3.98 13.39
CA PHE A 188 9.37 3.49 14.65
C PHE A 188 10.48 3.38 15.71
N GLY A 189 10.13 3.64 16.95
CA GLY A 189 11.05 3.53 18.08
C GLY A 189 11.97 4.74 18.33
N LYS A 190 12.32 5.51 17.31
CA LYS A 190 13.23 6.67 17.47
C LYS A 190 12.69 7.77 18.38
N LYS A 191 11.38 7.97 18.42
CA LYS A 191 10.75 8.93 19.34
C LYS A 191 10.94 8.56 20.82
N PHE A 192 11.17 7.29 21.10
CA PHE A 192 11.38 6.78 22.45
C PHE A 192 12.85 6.83 22.89
N GLU A 193 13.80 6.53 21.99
CA GLU A 193 15.24 6.69 22.30
C GLU A 193 15.59 8.13 22.68
N GLN A 194 14.90 9.12 22.12
CA GLN A 194 15.08 10.52 22.49
C GLN A 194 14.41 10.92 23.82
N LYS A 195 13.32 10.25 24.23
CA LYS A 195 12.58 10.55 25.47
C LYS A 195 12.94 9.68 26.65
N PHE A 196 13.40 8.46 26.44
CA PHE A 196 13.74 7.49 27.49
C PHE A 196 15.18 7.03 27.32
N ASN A 197 16.07 7.66 28.06
CA ASN A 197 17.43 7.16 28.18
C ASN A 197 17.42 5.99 29.17
N TYR A 198 17.01 4.80 28.67
CA TYR A 198 16.94 3.56 29.47
C TYR A 198 18.30 3.19 30.11
N LYS A 199 19.42 3.59 29.51
CA LYS A 199 20.74 3.44 30.13
C LYS A 199 20.85 4.26 31.44
N LYS A 200 20.25 5.44 31.47
CA LYS A 200 20.20 6.27 32.67
C LYS A 200 19.31 5.61 33.73
N CYS A 201 18.12 5.15 33.38
CA CYS A 201 17.24 4.45 34.32
C CYS A 201 17.83 3.11 34.81
N PHE A 202 18.52 2.35 33.97
CA PHE A 202 19.19 1.11 34.39
C PHE A 202 20.37 1.36 35.34
N ASN A 203 21.11 2.45 35.12
CA ASN A 203 22.20 2.84 36.03
C ASN A 203 21.67 3.39 37.37
N GLU A 204 20.55 4.10 37.36
CA GLU A 204 19.88 4.58 38.57
C GLU A 204 19.30 3.41 39.40
N ILE A 205 18.80 2.38 38.78
CA ILE A 205 18.35 1.13 39.45
C ILE A 205 19.56 0.38 40.03
N LYS A 206 20.67 0.29 39.29
CA LYS A 206 21.90 -0.38 39.78
C LYS A 206 22.57 0.33 40.95
N THR A 207 22.39 1.64 41.07
CA THR A 207 22.93 2.43 42.21
C THR A 207 21.97 2.46 43.40
N ALA A 208 20.73 1.99 43.26
CA ALA A 208 19.72 1.94 44.32
C ALA A 208 19.58 0.53 44.95
N ILE A 209 20.31 -0.47 44.44
CA ILE A 209 20.49 -1.81 45.02
C ILE A 209 21.90 -1.96 45.58
#